data_d3cbe84a335ce5ca593d3ab73798900b
#
_entry.id   d3cbe84a335ce5ca593d3ab73798900b
#
_cell.length_a   1.000
_cell.length_b   1.000
_cell.length_c   1.000
_cell.angle_alpha   90.00
_cell.angle_beta   90.00
_cell.angle_gamma   90.00
#
_symmetry.space_group_name_H-M   'P 1'
#
loop_
_entity.id
_entity.type
_entity.pdbx_description
1 polymer ?
#
loop_
_entity_poly.entity_id
_entity_poly.type
_entity_poly.pdbx_seq_one_letter_code
_entity_poly.pdbx_strand_id
1 'polypeptide(L)'
;MKLNSKKVLLYLYPLAGESRRASYDQLKLFLLDLTEAGRQSLIRLLVEKQLIFSDELTGEQRLTISSHGQAQLELDFPSLKVDPDREQGQWSMLLFLSAPKIDKNFRYLRTLVLNNRCLALKRGVYLYPGKLPNAIQQTLQKTYRSAVIVVQFDQWQFDDENIIIGQKANFKDTISIYSGIGEELESLLTKLPNYKSLSNQQKQQINSIYDRLISALENDIGLLPNYFPQAPDGVELLNKFKQGVDLTFNF
;
A
#
# COMPACT_ATOMS: atom_id res chain seq x y z
N MET A 1 -7.84 0.07 -7.49
CA MET A 1 -9.23 -0.01 -6.90
C MET A 1 -9.80 1.37 -6.60
N LYS A 2 -11.15 1.48 -6.31
CA LYS A 2 -11.76 2.72 -5.78
C LYS A 2 -11.40 2.93 -4.31
N LEU A 3 -11.34 4.17 -3.83
CA LEU A 3 -10.91 4.52 -2.46
C LEU A 3 -11.69 3.74 -1.38
N ASN A 4 -13.02 3.70 -1.44
CA ASN A 4 -13.82 3.01 -0.43
C ASN A 4 -13.59 1.48 -0.40
N SER A 5 -13.28 0.86 -1.55
CA SER A 5 -12.85 -0.54 -1.58
C SER A 5 -11.49 -0.72 -0.90
N LYS A 6 -10.54 0.20 -1.15
CA LYS A 6 -9.23 0.20 -0.50
C LYS A 6 -9.35 0.36 1.02
N LYS A 7 -10.21 1.29 1.49
CA LYS A 7 -10.50 1.46 2.93
C LYS A 7 -10.93 0.15 3.59
N VAL A 8 -11.92 -0.53 3.00
CA VAL A 8 -12.42 -1.80 3.55
C VAL A 8 -11.34 -2.86 3.56
N LEU A 9 -10.70 -3.10 2.43
CA LEU A 9 -9.70 -4.15 2.31
C LEU A 9 -8.48 -3.89 3.18
N LEU A 10 -7.98 -2.65 3.24
CA LEU A 10 -6.83 -2.29 4.05
C LEU A 10 -7.14 -2.43 5.54
N TYR A 11 -8.35 -2.08 5.99
CA TYR A 11 -8.76 -2.30 7.37
C TYR A 11 -8.83 -3.79 7.72
N LEU A 12 -9.29 -4.63 6.81
CA LEU A 12 -9.36 -6.10 6.97
C LEU A 12 -8.03 -6.82 6.73
N TYR A 13 -7.02 -6.13 6.19
CA TYR A 13 -5.73 -6.75 5.87
C TYR A 13 -5.02 -7.21 7.15
N PRO A 14 -4.57 -8.49 7.24
CA PRO A 14 -3.88 -9.01 8.40
C PRO A 14 -2.49 -8.38 8.52
N LEU A 15 -2.21 -7.81 9.68
CA LEU A 15 -0.86 -7.38 10.04
C LEU A 15 -0.30 -8.41 11.02
N ALA A 16 0.97 -8.73 10.89
CA ALA A 16 1.64 -9.78 11.71
C ALA A 16 1.08 -11.22 11.55
N GLY A 17 0.47 -11.54 10.41
CA GLY A 17 0.06 -12.92 10.07
C GLY A 17 -1.25 -13.40 10.68
N GLU A 18 -1.94 -12.59 11.48
CA GLU A 18 -3.22 -12.95 12.07
C GLU A 18 -4.39 -12.60 11.14
N SER A 19 -5.35 -13.51 10.97
CA SER A 19 -6.58 -13.22 10.22
C SER A 19 -7.40 -12.17 10.98
N ARG A 20 -7.69 -11.05 10.32
CA ARG A 20 -8.49 -9.97 10.90
C ARG A 20 -9.96 -10.13 10.53
N ARG A 21 -10.83 -10.05 11.53
CA ARG A 21 -12.29 -9.99 11.37
C ARG A 21 -12.79 -8.64 11.84
N ALA A 22 -13.66 -8.02 11.07
CA ALA A 22 -14.31 -6.77 11.47
C ALA A 22 -15.83 -6.88 11.36
N SER A 23 -16.54 -6.20 12.25
CA SER A 23 -17.98 -6.06 12.16
C SER A 23 -18.35 -5.04 11.09
N TYR A 24 -19.58 -5.11 10.59
CA TYR A 24 -20.10 -4.11 9.67
C TYR A 24 -20.08 -2.70 10.29
N ASP A 25 -20.34 -2.59 11.59
CA ASP A 25 -20.33 -1.28 12.28
C ASP A 25 -18.92 -0.66 12.35
N GLN A 26 -17.88 -1.47 12.51
CA GLN A 26 -16.50 -0.96 12.42
C GLN A 26 -16.22 -0.35 11.04
N LEU A 27 -16.67 -1.00 9.97
CA LEU A 27 -16.46 -0.49 8.61
C LEU A 27 -17.26 0.78 8.31
N LYS A 28 -18.43 0.99 8.94
CA LYS A 28 -19.20 2.24 8.79
C LYS A 28 -18.39 3.48 9.16
N LEU A 29 -17.46 3.36 10.12
CA LEU A 29 -16.60 4.45 10.54
C LEU A 29 -15.75 5.02 9.39
N PHE A 30 -15.39 4.20 8.42
CA PHE A 30 -14.53 4.58 7.30
C PHE A 30 -15.30 4.92 6.01
N LEU A 31 -16.61 4.75 6.02
CA LEU A 31 -17.50 4.91 4.85
C LEU A 31 -18.53 5.99 5.11
N LEU A 32 -18.11 7.09 5.74
CA LEU A 32 -19.01 8.18 6.15
C LEU A 32 -19.63 8.92 4.96
N ASP A 33 -18.94 8.92 3.82
CA ASP A 33 -19.38 9.51 2.55
C ASP A 33 -20.46 8.70 1.83
N LEU A 34 -20.73 7.46 2.26
CA LEU A 34 -21.73 6.60 1.67
C LEU A 34 -23.03 6.56 2.49
N THR A 35 -24.16 6.49 1.80
CA THR A 35 -25.46 6.13 2.41
C THR A 35 -25.44 4.68 2.89
N GLU A 36 -26.37 4.29 3.73
CA GLU A 36 -26.49 2.90 4.20
C GLU A 36 -26.62 1.91 3.03
N ALA A 37 -27.48 2.21 2.06
CA ALA A 37 -27.63 1.41 0.86
C ALA A 37 -26.33 1.33 0.03
N GLY A 38 -25.56 2.44 -0.03
CA GLY A 38 -24.27 2.50 -0.71
C GLY A 38 -23.21 1.63 -0.03
N ARG A 39 -23.18 1.60 1.30
CA ARG A 39 -22.27 0.73 2.08
C ARG A 39 -22.58 -0.74 1.85
N GLN A 40 -23.87 -1.12 1.96
CA GLN A 40 -24.31 -2.50 1.71
C GLN A 40 -23.99 -2.95 0.27
N SER A 41 -24.23 -2.06 -0.72
CA SER A 41 -23.88 -2.34 -2.12
C SER A 41 -22.36 -2.52 -2.30
N LEU A 42 -21.53 -1.73 -1.61
CA LEU A 42 -20.08 -1.88 -1.64
C LEU A 42 -19.65 -3.24 -1.07
N ILE A 43 -20.16 -3.62 0.10
CA ILE A 43 -19.84 -4.92 0.72
C ILE A 43 -20.27 -6.06 -0.19
N ARG A 44 -21.49 -6.03 -0.73
CA ARG A 44 -21.98 -7.04 -1.69
C ARG A 44 -21.05 -7.15 -2.90
N LEU A 45 -20.66 -6.03 -3.49
CA LEU A 45 -19.72 -5.99 -4.61
C LEU A 45 -18.36 -6.62 -4.27
N LEU A 46 -17.82 -6.38 -3.07
CA LEU A 46 -16.56 -6.96 -2.64
C LEU A 46 -16.66 -8.48 -2.41
N VAL A 47 -17.81 -8.96 -1.90
CA VAL A 47 -18.10 -10.40 -1.78
C VAL A 47 -18.25 -11.05 -3.16
N GLU A 48 -19.03 -10.46 -4.06
CA GLU A 48 -19.21 -10.94 -5.44
C GLU A 48 -17.89 -11.04 -6.21
N LYS A 49 -16.97 -10.09 -5.97
CA LYS A 49 -15.62 -10.12 -6.53
C LYS A 49 -14.66 -11.05 -5.79
N GLN A 50 -15.14 -11.77 -4.80
CA GLN A 50 -14.33 -12.67 -3.96
C GLN A 50 -13.13 -11.99 -3.27
N LEU A 51 -13.24 -10.69 -3.00
CA LEU A 51 -12.21 -9.93 -2.30
C LEU A 51 -12.33 -10.03 -0.77
N ILE A 52 -13.56 -10.28 -0.28
CA ILE A 52 -13.85 -10.51 1.13
C ILE A 52 -14.82 -11.69 1.27
N PHE A 53 -14.81 -12.30 2.45
CA PHE A 53 -15.82 -13.21 2.93
C PHE A 53 -16.72 -12.50 3.93
N SER A 54 -17.99 -12.92 3.97
CA SER A 54 -18.98 -12.45 4.94
C SER A 54 -19.57 -13.67 5.64
N ASP A 55 -19.36 -13.76 6.94
CA ASP A 55 -19.92 -14.79 7.80
C ASP A 55 -20.87 -14.16 8.81
N GLU A 56 -21.91 -14.87 9.19
CA GLU A 56 -22.81 -14.47 10.26
C GLU A 56 -22.47 -15.29 11.52
N LEU A 57 -21.88 -14.62 12.51
CA LEU A 57 -21.55 -15.22 13.80
C LEU A 57 -22.40 -14.55 14.87
N THR A 58 -23.18 -15.32 15.62
CA THR A 58 -24.01 -14.86 16.74
C THR A 58 -24.96 -13.70 16.39
N GLY A 59 -25.48 -13.68 15.13
CA GLY A 59 -26.37 -12.61 14.65
C GLY A 59 -25.66 -11.32 14.21
N GLU A 60 -24.33 -11.28 14.25
CA GLU A 60 -23.55 -10.17 13.72
C GLU A 60 -22.81 -10.57 12.44
N GLN A 61 -22.93 -9.70 11.43
CA GLN A 61 -22.17 -9.85 10.19
C GLN A 61 -20.68 -9.57 10.46
N ARG A 62 -19.82 -10.55 10.21
CA ARG A 62 -18.37 -10.45 10.29
C ARG A 62 -17.76 -10.55 8.91
N LEU A 63 -16.77 -9.72 8.65
CA LEU A 63 -16.12 -9.59 7.35
C LEU A 63 -14.63 -9.90 7.49
N THR A 64 -14.10 -10.64 6.52
CA THR A 64 -12.69 -11.07 6.47
C THR A 64 -12.17 -10.89 5.04
N ILE A 65 -10.95 -10.45 4.88
CA ILE A 65 -10.32 -10.36 3.54
C ILE A 65 -9.97 -11.76 3.03
N SER A 66 -10.21 -12.02 1.75
CA SER A 66 -9.78 -13.26 1.08
C SER A 66 -8.32 -13.19 0.65
N SER A 67 -7.71 -14.34 0.32
CA SER A 67 -6.37 -14.37 -0.29
C SER A 67 -6.31 -13.57 -1.60
N HIS A 68 -7.38 -13.63 -2.40
CA HIS A 68 -7.48 -12.82 -3.62
C HIS A 68 -7.55 -11.32 -3.30
N GLY A 69 -8.31 -10.92 -2.26
CA GLY A 69 -8.36 -9.53 -1.79
C GLY A 69 -7.02 -9.03 -1.28
N GLN A 70 -6.28 -9.87 -0.53
CA GLN A 70 -4.92 -9.54 -0.08
C GLN A 70 -3.98 -9.31 -1.27
N ALA A 71 -3.92 -10.26 -2.21
CA ALA A 71 -3.09 -10.14 -3.39
C ALA A 71 -3.41 -8.88 -4.23
N GLN A 72 -4.70 -8.54 -4.37
CA GLN A 72 -5.11 -7.31 -5.08
C GLN A 72 -4.71 -6.05 -4.31
N LEU A 73 -4.79 -6.07 -2.97
CA LEU A 73 -4.40 -4.94 -2.14
C LEU A 73 -2.89 -4.70 -2.18
N GLU A 74 -2.09 -5.76 -2.12
CA GLU A 74 -0.62 -5.70 -2.17
C GLU A 74 -0.08 -5.13 -3.51
N LEU A 75 -0.86 -5.19 -4.58
CA LEU A 75 -0.53 -4.51 -5.83
C LEU A 75 -0.66 -2.98 -5.71
N ASP A 76 -1.66 -2.51 -4.96
CA ASP A 76 -1.89 -1.08 -4.74
C ASP A 76 -1.01 -0.51 -3.60
N PHE A 77 -0.62 -1.35 -2.63
CA PHE A 77 0.13 -1.00 -1.42
C PHE A 77 1.40 -1.85 -1.28
N PRO A 78 2.45 -1.45 -1.96
CA PRO A 78 3.71 -2.20 -1.98
C PRO A 78 4.36 -2.46 -0.62
N SER A 79 4.24 -1.52 0.29
CA SER A 79 4.80 -1.62 1.63
C SER A 79 4.15 -2.71 2.51
N LEU A 80 2.94 -3.17 2.15
CA LEU A 80 2.28 -4.27 2.90
C LEU A 80 2.94 -5.63 2.67
N LYS A 81 3.58 -5.80 1.52
CA LYS A 81 4.19 -7.08 1.16
C LYS A 81 5.58 -7.18 1.76
N VAL A 82 5.73 -8.03 2.73
CA VAL A 82 7.06 -8.51 3.14
C VAL A 82 7.55 -9.46 2.06
N ASP A 83 8.58 -9.06 1.32
CA ASP A 83 9.22 -9.91 0.32
C ASP A 83 10.41 -10.62 0.99
N PRO A 84 10.28 -11.92 1.36
CA PRO A 84 11.36 -12.65 2.01
C PRO A 84 12.56 -12.89 1.07
N ASP A 85 12.33 -12.86 -0.25
CA ASP A 85 13.37 -13.00 -1.26
C ASP A 85 14.05 -11.66 -1.60
N ARG A 86 13.68 -10.60 -0.88
CA ARG A 86 14.29 -9.28 -1.03
C ARG A 86 15.67 -9.29 -0.39
N GLU A 87 16.65 -9.81 -1.12
CA GLU A 87 18.06 -9.72 -0.70
C GLU A 87 18.42 -8.24 -0.57
N GLN A 88 18.78 -7.87 0.64
CA GLN A 88 19.24 -6.50 0.93
C GLN A 88 20.45 -6.18 0.03
N GLY A 89 20.39 -5.06 -0.65
CA GLY A 89 21.45 -4.59 -1.51
C GLY A 89 21.43 -5.09 -2.96
N GLN A 90 20.59 -6.05 -3.33
CA GLN A 90 20.45 -6.44 -4.73
C GLN A 90 19.52 -5.51 -5.50
N TRP A 91 19.93 -5.19 -6.74
CA TRP A 91 19.18 -4.35 -7.66
C TRP A 91 19.12 -4.94 -9.06
N SER A 92 18.01 -4.75 -9.74
CA SER A 92 17.89 -4.96 -11.18
C SER A 92 17.76 -3.61 -11.88
N MET A 93 18.63 -3.34 -12.85
CA MET A 93 18.55 -2.14 -13.68
C MET A 93 18.05 -2.52 -15.08
N LEU A 94 17.02 -1.81 -15.54
CA LEU A 94 16.50 -1.91 -16.89
C LEU A 94 16.99 -0.72 -17.70
N LEU A 95 17.69 -0.99 -18.79
CA LEU A 95 18.22 -0.01 -19.71
C LEU A 95 17.55 -0.18 -21.07
N PHE A 96 16.72 0.77 -21.47
CA PHE A 96 16.12 0.77 -22.80
C PHE A 96 17.08 1.42 -23.79
N LEU A 97 17.49 0.67 -24.80
CA LEU A 97 18.41 1.13 -25.85
C LEU A 97 17.81 2.27 -26.68
N SER A 98 16.48 2.31 -26.77
CA SER A 98 15.74 3.42 -27.35
C SER A 98 14.51 3.72 -26.48
N ALA A 99 14.28 4.99 -26.19
CA ALA A 99 13.16 5.45 -25.37
C ALA A 99 12.40 6.62 -26.06
N PRO A 100 11.78 6.36 -27.23
CA PRO A 100 11.15 7.41 -28.02
C PRO A 100 9.96 8.04 -27.29
N LYS A 101 9.78 9.36 -27.46
CA LYS A 101 8.73 10.12 -26.75
C LYS A 101 7.31 9.75 -27.17
N ILE A 102 7.11 9.33 -28.42
CA ILE A 102 5.79 9.16 -29.06
C ILE A 102 5.39 7.68 -29.22
N ASP A 103 6.28 6.75 -28.92
CA ASP A 103 6.01 5.32 -29.11
C ASP A 103 4.99 4.78 -28.09
N LYS A 104 3.90 4.20 -28.60
CA LYS A 104 2.84 3.60 -27.78
C LYS A 104 3.33 2.38 -27.00
N ASN A 105 4.20 1.57 -27.61
CA ASN A 105 4.74 0.37 -26.98
C ASN A 105 5.66 0.74 -25.82
N PHE A 106 6.51 1.75 -26.01
CA PHE A 106 7.36 2.26 -24.93
C PHE A 106 6.53 2.87 -23.78
N ARG A 107 5.42 3.56 -24.09
CA ARG A 107 4.51 4.07 -23.05
C ARG A 107 3.87 2.95 -22.26
N TYR A 108 3.38 1.92 -22.93
CA TYR A 108 2.83 0.73 -22.27
C TYR A 108 3.87 0.07 -21.35
N LEU A 109 5.06 -0.17 -21.88
CA LEU A 109 6.14 -0.77 -21.11
C LEU A 109 6.58 0.09 -19.92
N ARG A 110 6.68 1.41 -20.10
CA ARG A 110 6.95 2.34 -19.02
C ARG A 110 5.90 2.21 -17.91
N THR A 111 4.62 2.18 -18.27
CA THR A 111 3.52 1.99 -17.32
C THR A 111 3.65 0.63 -16.62
N LEU A 112 3.94 -0.44 -17.35
CA LEU A 112 4.14 -1.76 -16.76
C LEU A 112 5.25 -1.76 -15.71
N VAL A 113 6.43 -1.23 -16.02
CA VAL A 113 7.56 -1.23 -15.07
C VAL A 113 7.31 -0.34 -13.86
N LEU A 114 6.68 0.83 -14.05
CA LEU A 114 6.35 1.72 -12.92
C LEU A 114 5.28 1.12 -12.02
N ASN A 115 4.23 0.50 -12.58
CA ASN A 115 3.20 -0.18 -11.79
C ASN A 115 3.75 -1.39 -11.01
N ASN A 116 4.91 -1.90 -11.41
CA ASN A 116 5.63 -2.96 -10.70
C ASN A 116 6.79 -2.42 -9.86
N ARG A 117 6.71 -1.18 -9.36
CA ARG A 117 7.64 -0.57 -8.38
C ARG A 117 9.04 -0.26 -8.89
N CYS A 118 9.26 -0.25 -10.20
CA CYS A 118 10.53 0.23 -10.71
C CYS A 118 10.66 1.74 -10.48
N LEU A 119 11.78 2.16 -9.92
CA LEU A 119 12.14 3.57 -9.79
C LEU A 119 12.66 4.11 -11.11
N ALA A 120 12.08 5.17 -11.63
CA ALA A 120 12.59 5.83 -12.81
C ALA A 120 13.78 6.73 -12.46
N LEU A 121 15.00 6.35 -12.82
CA LEU A 121 16.17 7.22 -12.68
C LEU A 121 16.12 8.35 -13.71
N LYS A 122 15.92 7.98 -14.96
CA LYS A 122 15.66 8.86 -16.09
C LYS A 122 14.83 8.12 -17.13
N ARG A 123 14.48 8.80 -18.23
CA ARG A 123 13.77 8.16 -19.32
C ARG A 123 14.57 7.00 -19.90
N GLY A 124 14.00 5.81 -19.88
CA GLY A 124 14.62 4.58 -20.37
C GLY A 124 15.57 3.90 -19.39
N VAL A 125 15.70 4.41 -18.16
CA VAL A 125 16.51 3.78 -17.11
C VAL A 125 15.66 3.63 -15.86
N TYR A 126 15.47 2.38 -15.44
CA TYR A 126 14.66 2.04 -14.28
C TYR A 126 15.43 1.10 -13.36
N LEU A 127 15.22 1.27 -12.05
CA LEU A 127 15.73 0.38 -11.02
C LEU A 127 14.58 -0.40 -10.39
N TYR A 128 14.82 -1.64 -10.08
CA TYR A 128 13.94 -2.49 -9.28
C TYR A 128 14.72 -3.04 -8.09
N PRO A 129 14.20 -2.93 -6.87
CA PRO A 129 14.85 -3.48 -5.68
C PRO A 129 14.73 -5.01 -5.70
N GLY A 130 15.87 -5.69 -5.78
CA GLY A 130 15.95 -7.14 -5.89
C GLY A 130 15.84 -7.66 -7.33
N LYS A 131 15.39 -8.90 -7.45
CA LYS A 131 15.22 -9.60 -8.72
C LYS A 131 13.88 -9.22 -9.38
N LEU A 132 13.89 -8.91 -10.67
CA LEU A 132 12.67 -8.57 -11.39
C LEU A 132 11.61 -9.67 -11.29
N PRO A 133 10.33 -9.31 -11.08
CA PRO A 133 9.23 -10.25 -11.11
C PRO A 133 9.17 -11.05 -12.43
N ASN A 134 8.86 -12.33 -12.35
CA ASN A 134 8.81 -13.22 -13.51
C ASN A 134 7.88 -12.69 -14.62
N ALA A 135 6.76 -12.06 -14.27
CA ALA A 135 5.83 -11.49 -15.25
C ALA A 135 6.48 -10.38 -16.09
N ILE A 136 7.29 -9.52 -15.45
CA ILE A 136 8.06 -8.47 -16.16
C ILE A 136 9.12 -9.13 -17.03
N GLN A 137 9.90 -10.07 -16.48
CA GLN A 137 10.95 -10.75 -17.22
C GLN A 137 10.39 -11.41 -18.49
N GLN A 138 9.28 -12.16 -18.37
CA GLN A 138 8.63 -12.81 -19.52
C GLN A 138 8.15 -11.81 -20.57
N THR A 139 7.57 -10.68 -20.15
CA THR A 139 7.11 -9.63 -21.07
C THR A 139 8.30 -9.01 -21.81
N LEU A 140 9.38 -8.70 -21.10
CA LEU A 140 10.60 -8.16 -21.71
C LEU A 140 11.23 -9.14 -22.70
N GLN A 141 11.32 -10.42 -22.32
CA GLN A 141 11.89 -11.46 -23.20
C GLN A 141 11.07 -11.70 -24.47
N LYS A 142 9.73 -11.72 -24.35
CA LYS A 142 8.83 -11.99 -25.49
C LYS A 142 8.73 -10.81 -26.46
N THR A 143 8.68 -9.58 -25.92
CA THR A 143 8.29 -8.41 -26.72
C THR A 143 9.44 -7.43 -26.96
N TYR A 144 10.45 -7.41 -26.07
CA TYR A 144 11.47 -6.35 -26.07
C TYR A 144 12.90 -6.88 -25.97
N ARG A 145 13.15 -8.15 -26.32
CA ARG A 145 14.44 -8.82 -26.15
C ARG A 145 15.65 -8.06 -26.72
N SER A 146 15.47 -7.37 -27.83
CA SER A 146 16.54 -6.56 -28.44
C SER A 146 16.52 -5.08 -28.11
N ALA A 147 15.53 -4.64 -27.34
CA ALA A 147 15.31 -3.23 -27.01
C ALA A 147 15.62 -2.87 -25.55
N VAL A 148 15.85 -3.87 -24.70
CA VAL A 148 16.12 -3.67 -23.26
C VAL A 148 17.29 -4.55 -22.81
N ILE A 149 18.16 -3.97 -22.01
CA ILE A 149 19.20 -4.68 -21.26
C ILE A 149 18.75 -4.73 -19.80
N VAL A 150 18.83 -5.91 -19.19
CA VAL A 150 18.59 -6.09 -17.75
C VAL A 150 19.92 -6.46 -17.10
N VAL A 151 20.35 -5.67 -16.14
CA VAL A 151 21.57 -5.89 -15.35
C VAL A 151 21.17 -6.11 -13.90
N GLN A 152 21.75 -7.11 -13.26
CA GLN A 152 21.67 -7.29 -11.83
C GLN A 152 22.99 -6.88 -11.20
N PHE A 153 22.94 -6.16 -10.07
CA PHE A 153 24.11 -5.74 -9.32
C PHE A 153 23.76 -5.64 -7.83
N ASP A 154 24.78 -5.76 -7.01
CA ASP A 154 24.70 -5.77 -5.55
C ASP A 154 25.62 -4.71 -4.90
N GLN A 155 26.40 -4.00 -5.71
CA GLN A 155 27.34 -2.99 -5.21
C GLN A 155 27.21 -1.69 -5.99
N TRP A 156 27.20 -0.59 -5.23
CA TRP A 156 27.28 0.78 -5.74
C TRP A 156 28.72 1.26 -5.59
N GLN A 157 29.31 1.71 -6.68
CA GLN A 157 30.76 1.99 -6.71
C GLN A 157 31.15 3.24 -5.89
N PHE A 158 30.27 4.22 -5.75
CA PHE A 158 30.57 5.52 -5.15
C PHE A 158 29.69 5.86 -3.94
N ASP A 159 29.10 4.87 -3.28
CA ASP A 159 28.20 5.03 -2.11
C ASP A 159 27.02 5.98 -2.32
N ASP A 160 26.63 6.21 -3.58
CA ASP A 160 25.55 7.13 -3.95
C ASP A 160 24.16 6.53 -3.83
N GLU A 161 24.05 5.27 -3.40
CA GLU A 161 22.77 4.56 -3.32
C GLU A 161 21.75 5.34 -2.51
N ASN A 162 22.08 5.72 -1.28
CA ASN A 162 21.18 6.44 -0.37
C ASN A 162 20.69 7.76 -0.97
N ILE A 163 21.56 8.47 -1.69
CA ILE A 163 21.22 9.75 -2.33
C ILE A 163 20.27 9.52 -3.49
N ILE A 164 20.63 8.60 -4.40
CA ILE A 164 19.87 8.32 -5.61
C ILE A 164 18.50 7.73 -5.26
N ILE A 165 18.48 6.69 -4.43
CA ILE A 165 17.24 6.01 -4.04
C ILE A 165 16.39 6.94 -3.19
N GLY A 166 16.98 7.65 -2.22
CA GLY A 166 16.27 8.57 -1.36
C GLY A 166 15.53 9.69 -2.14
N GLN A 167 16.18 10.23 -3.17
CA GLN A 167 15.56 11.24 -4.04
C GLN A 167 14.47 10.64 -4.94
N LYS A 168 14.71 9.46 -5.53
CA LYS A 168 13.77 8.84 -6.48
C LYS A 168 12.56 8.20 -5.80
N ALA A 169 12.72 7.70 -4.60
CA ALA A 169 11.66 7.17 -3.76
C ALA A 169 10.97 8.26 -2.92
N ASN A 170 11.47 9.51 -2.96
CA ASN A 170 10.92 10.66 -2.23
C ASN A 170 10.79 10.42 -0.72
N PHE A 171 11.78 9.78 -0.11
CA PHE A 171 11.75 9.41 1.32
C PHE A 171 11.54 10.59 2.25
N LYS A 172 12.12 11.77 1.93
CA LYS A 172 11.97 12.96 2.76
C LYS A 172 10.50 13.36 2.95
N ASP A 173 9.74 13.39 1.87
CA ASP A 173 8.32 13.75 1.95
C ASP A 173 7.52 12.64 2.61
N THR A 174 7.83 11.36 2.32
CA THR A 174 7.19 10.20 2.96
C THR A 174 7.38 10.23 4.48
N ILE A 175 8.61 10.47 4.96
CA ILE A 175 8.92 10.59 6.40
C ILE A 175 8.12 11.74 7.02
N SER A 176 8.11 12.91 6.38
CA SER A 176 7.37 14.07 6.88
C SER A 176 5.86 13.79 6.99
N ILE A 177 5.28 13.12 5.99
CA ILE A 177 3.85 12.75 6.00
C ILE A 177 3.56 11.74 7.11
N TYR A 178 4.38 10.69 7.25
CA TYR A 178 4.19 9.69 8.29
C TYR A 178 4.37 10.27 9.69
N SER A 179 5.36 11.15 9.91
CA SER A 179 5.54 11.84 11.18
C SER A 179 4.30 12.65 11.56
N GLY A 180 3.78 13.46 10.62
CA GLY A 180 2.57 14.26 10.88
C GLY A 180 1.33 13.41 11.13
N ILE A 181 1.16 12.28 10.42
CA ILE A 181 0.07 11.33 10.67
C ILE A 181 0.23 10.68 12.05
N GLY A 182 1.45 10.29 12.42
CA GLY A 182 1.76 9.67 13.71
C GLY A 182 1.41 10.58 14.89
N GLU A 183 1.84 11.85 14.86
CA GLU A 183 1.52 12.84 15.90
C GLU A 183 0.02 13.07 16.06
N GLU A 184 -0.70 13.23 14.94
CA GLU A 184 -2.16 13.39 14.96
C GLU A 184 -2.87 12.14 15.49
N LEU A 185 -2.41 10.96 15.08
CA LEU A 185 -2.96 9.68 15.51
C LEU A 185 -2.79 9.51 17.03
N GLU A 186 -1.61 9.74 17.56
CA GLU A 186 -1.35 9.67 19.00
C GLU A 186 -2.23 10.66 19.78
N SER A 187 -2.31 11.91 19.33
CA SER A 187 -3.18 12.91 19.95
C SER A 187 -4.66 12.52 19.90
N LEU A 188 -5.09 11.85 18.85
CA LEU A 188 -6.48 11.38 18.69
C LEU A 188 -6.74 10.20 19.63
N LEU A 189 -5.89 9.17 19.61
CA LEU A 189 -6.09 7.92 20.35
C LEU A 189 -6.18 8.15 21.88
N THR A 190 -5.41 9.12 22.41
CA THR A 190 -5.48 9.48 23.85
C THR A 190 -6.82 10.08 24.26
N LYS A 191 -7.67 10.52 23.32
CA LYS A 191 -8.93 11.24 23.57
C LYS A 191 -10.16 10.48 23.07
N LEU A 192 -9.98 9.30 22.47
CA LEU A 192 -11.10 8.55 21.91
C LEU A 192 -11.95 7.91 23.02
N PRO A 193 -13.24 8.25 23.08
CA PRO A 193 -14.19 7.53 23.92
C PRO A 193 -14.67 6.24 23.24
N ASN A 194 -15.59 5.51 23.90
CA ASN A 194 -16.31 4.41 23.28
C ASN A 194 -16.99 4.84 21.96
N TYR A 195 -17.05 3.94 20.98
CA TYR A 195 -17.63 4.17 19.63
C TYR A 195 -19.02 4.81 19.67
N LYS A 196 -19.89 4.38 20.59
CA LYS A 196 -21.26 4.90 20.72
C LYS A 196 -21.30 6.38 21.12
N SER A 197 -20.27 6.88 21.78
CA SER A 197 -20.15 8.28 22.25
C SER A 197 -19.25 9.13 21.35
N LEU A 198 -18.72 8.59 20.24
CA LEU A 198 -17.96 9.35 19.26
C LEU A 198 -18.80 10.46 18.63
N SER A 199 -18.35 11.70 18.76
CA SER A 199 -18.93 12.82 18.03
C SER A 199 -18.73 12.71 16.52
N ASN A 200 -19.55 13.39 15.75
CA ASN A 200 -19.38 13.44 14.28
C ASN A 200 -18.01 14.03 13.90
N GLN A 201 -17.51 15.00 14.64
CA GLN A 201 -16.19 15.59 14.41
C GLN A 201 -15.07 14.55 14.60
N GLN A 202 -15.14 13.75 15.67
CA GLN A 202 -14.15 12.67 15.91
C GLN A 202 -14.21 11.60 14.81
N LYS A 203 -15.40 11.20 14.38
CA LYS A 203 -15.56 10.25 13.26
C LYS A 203 -14.94 10.81 11.96
N GLN A 204 -15.16 12.08 11.66
CA GLN A 204 -14.56 12.73 10.50
C GLN A 204 -13.03 12.81 10.63
N GLN A 205 -12.50 13.09 11.81
CA GLN A 205 -11.06 13.15 12.05
C GLN A 205 -10.41 11.77 11.87
N ILE A 206 -11.01 10.70 12.41
CA ILE A 206 -10.56 9.31 12.21
C ILE A 206 -10.51 8.98 10.71
N ASN A 207 -11.60 9.30 9.97
CA ASN A 207 -11.67 9.03 8.54
C ASN A 207 -10.64 9.84 7.75
N SER A 208 -10.41 11.11 8.11
CA SER A 208 -9.41 11.98 7.47
C SER A 208 -7.98 11.46 7.67
N ILE A 209 -7.63 11.03 8.89
CA ILE A 209 -6.32 10.41 9.18
C ILE A 209 -6.16 9.14 8.35
N TYR A 210 -7.20 8.31 8.28
CA TYR A 210 -7.17 7.07 7.50
C TYR A 210 -6.99 7.33 6.00
N ASP A 211 -7.68 8.32 5.43
CA ASP A 211 -7.55 8.69 4.01
C ASP A 211 -6.14 9.16 3.68
N ARG A 212 -5.53 9.96 4.56
CA ARG A 212 -4.15 10.42 4.40
C ARG A 212 -3.15 9.28 4.51
N LEU A 213 -3.35 8.35 5.45
CA LEU A 213 -2.52 7.16 5.61
C LEU A 213 -2.62 6.25 4.38
N ILE A 214 -3.81 6.04 3.85
CA ILE A 214 -4.02 5.30 2.59
C ILE A 214 -3.25 5.96 1.44
N SER A 215 -3.40 7.27 1.29
CA SER A 215 -2.70 8.01 0.21
C SER A 215 -1.18 7.96 0.37
N ALA A 216 -0.66 8.00 1.59
CA ALA A 216 0.77 7.87 1.85
C ALA A 216 1.28 6.46 1.52
N LEU A 217 0.58 5.41 1.97
CA LEU A 217 0.92 4.01 1.70
C LEU A 217 0.85 3.65 0.21
N GLU A 218 -0.06 4.25 -0.56
CA GLU A 218 -0.13 4.05 -2.02
C GLU A 218 1.13 4.53 -2.75
N ASN A 219 1.77 5.56 -2.22
CA ASN A 219 2.98 6.15 -2.78
C ASN A 219 4.27 5.54 -2.18
N ASP A 220 4.15 4.79 -1.11
CA ASP A 220 5.27 4.13 -0.47
C ASP A 220 5.63 2.82 -1.17
N ILE A 221 6.82 2.76 -1.72
CA ILE A 221 7.35 1.57 -2.40
C ILE A 221 7.86 0.50 -1.43
N GLY A 222 7.75 0.74 -0.13
CA GLY A 222 8.16 -0.20 0.93
C GLY A 222 9.68 -0.33 1.09
N LEU A 223 10.44 0.68 0.71
CA LEU A 223 11.91 0.71 0.87
C LEU A 223 12.37 1.52 2.08
N LEU A 224 11.50 2.37 2.63
CA LEU A 224 11.85 3.32 3.66
C LEU A 224 12.54 2.69 4.88
N PRO A 225 12.07 1.57 5.46
CA PRO A 225 12.72 0.96 6.62
C PRO A 225 14.16 0.50 6.37
N ASN A 226 14.50 0.16 5.12
CA ASN A 226 15.84 -0.31 4.77
C ASN A 226 16.88 0.82 4.82
N TYR A 227 16.45 2.06 4.51
CA TYR A 227 17.33 3.23 4.43
C TYR A 227 17.25 4.12 5.67
N PHE A 228 16.10 4.14 6.31
CA PHE A 228 15.81 4.98 7.47
C PHE A 228 15.08 4.16 8.55
N PRO A 229 15.76 3.21 9.21
CA PRO A 229 15.11 2.30 10.17
C PRO A 229 14.54 3.01 11.41
N GLN A 230 14.94 4.26 11.65
CA GLN A 230 14.41 5.08 12.76
C GLN A 230 13.23 5.98 12.32
N ALA A 231 12.92 6.01 11.02
CA ALA A 231 11.79 6.79 10.52
C ALA A 231 10.47 6.09 10.82
N PRO A 232 9.35 6.84 10.93
CA PRO A 232 8.04 6.24 11.07
C PRO A 232 7.73 5.31 9.90
N ASP A 233 7.29 4.10 10.19
CA ASP A 233 6.87 3.10 9.20
C ASP A 233 5.36 3.20 8.96
N GLY A 234 4.95 3.24 7.69
CA GLY A 234 3.54 3.36 7.31
C GLY A 234 2.70 2.14 7.70
N VAL A 235 3.30 0.94 7.69
CA VAL A 235 2.62 -0.32 8.09
C VAL A 235 2.44 -0.35 9.61
N GLU A 236 3.44 0.11 10.36
CA GLU A 236 3.36 0.25 11.81
C GLU A 236 2.29 1.28 12.21
N LEU A 237 2.24 2.43 11.53
CA LEU A 237 1.18 3.43 11.73
C LEU A 237 -0.21 2.87 11.42
N LEU A 238 -0.35 2.08 10.34
CA LEU A 238 -1.60 1.40 10.03
C LEU A 238 -2.01 0.42 11.13
N ASN A 239 -1.05 -0.29 11.71
CA ASN A 239 -1.32 -1.20 12.83
C ASN A 239 -1.79 -0.45 14.08
N LYS A 240 -1.10 0.62 14.46
CA LYS A 240 -1.50 1.51 15.58
C LYS A 240 -2.91 2.08 15.35
N PHE A 241 -3.19 2.54 14.12
CA PHE A 241 -4.51 3.06 13.76
C PHE A 241 -5.60 2.01 13.97
N LYS A 242 -5.41 0.78 13.45
CA LYS A 242 -6.37 -0.32 13.58
C LYS A 242 -6.61 -0.70 15.03
N GLN A 243 -5.54 -0.86 15.81
CA GLN A 243 -5.64 -1.19 17.25
C GLN A 243 -6.40 -0.09 18.01
N GLY A 244 -6.10 1.17 17.74
CA GLY A 244 -6.79 2.29 18.37
C GLY A 244 -8.28 2.32 18.04
N VAL A 245 -8.66 2.05 16.80
CA VAL A 245 -10.07 1.95 16.42
C VAL A 245 -10.73 0.75 17.09
N ASP A 246 -10.09 -0.41 17.14
CA ASP A 246 -10.67 -1.61 17.77
C ASP A 246 -10.94 -1.39 19.25
N LEU A 247 -10.06 -0.67 19.96
CA LEU A 247 -10.27 -0.34 21.36
C LEU A 247 -11.55 0.46 21.57
N THR A 248 -11.96 1.30 20.62
CA THR A 248 -13.23 2.06 20.76
C THR A 248 -14.48 1.16 20.69
N PHE A 249 -14.39 -0.05 20.12
CA PHE A 249 -15.51 -1.00 20.02
C PHE A 249 -15.53 -2.04 21.14
N ASN A 250 -14.47 -2.18 21.91
CA ASN A 250 -14.32 -3.21 22.93
C ASN A 250 -14.79 -2.77 24.34
N PHE A 251 -15.41 -1.59 24.49
CA PHE A 251 -15.95 -1.06 25.75
C PHE A 251 -17.48 -1.18 25.84
#